data_3645719cfb04ce2fdcda2c0a2162f720
#
_entry.id   3645719cfb04ce2fdcda2c0a2162f720
#
_cell.length_a   1.000
_cell.length_b   1.000
_cell.length_c   1.000
_cell.angle_alpha   90.00
_cell.angle_beta   90.00
_cell.angle_gamma   90.00
#
_symmetry.space_group_name_H-M   'P 1'
#
loop_
_entity.id
_entity.type
_entity.pdbx_description
1 polymer ?
#
loop_
_entity_poly.entity_id
_entity_poly.type
_entity_poly.pdbx_seq_one_letter_code
_entity_poly.pdbx_strand_id
1 'polypeptide(L)'
;MPLSVGHMTQQGDYRINYEPLFGPLQLIDVEEAVKRADHPWYNQTLIEVGGVLLRLGVFAGGEYHWHKHQEQDEFFYVIDGRLRIELEDRDPVELTPGMAFSVPHGMLHRPVALEATQVLMIEKAGVAVTGD
;
A
#
# COMPACT_ATOMS: atom_id res chain seq x y z
N MET A 1 -19.10 0.89 -6.33
CA MET A 1 -19.12 -0.53 -6.71
C MET A 1 -17.78 -1.15 -6.38
N PRO A 2 -17.74 -2.25 -5.64
CA PRO A 2 -16.48 -2.86 -5.29
C PRO A 2 -15.79 -3.48 -6.52
N LEU A 3 -14.46 -3.45 -6.53
CA LEU A 3 -13.65 -4.15 -7.52
C LEU A 3 -13.75 -5.64 -7.31
N SER A 4 -13.86 -6.40 -8.38
CA SER A 4 -13.72 -7.85 -8.28
C SER A 4 -12.24 -8.23 -8.31
N VAL A 5 -11.89 -9.32 -7.62
CA VAL A 5 -10.53 -9.86 -7.62
C VAL A 5 -10.14 -10.22 -9.06
N GLY A 6 -8.93 -9.85 -9.46
CA GLY A 6 -8.44 -10.08 -10.82
C GLY A 6 -8.81 -8.99 -11.83
N HIS A 7 -9.65 -8.05 -11.43
CA HIS A 7 -9.97 -6.91 -12.29
C HIS A 7 -8.74 -6.00 -12.43
N MET A 8 -8.42 -5.58 -13.66
CA MET A 8 -7.29 -4.67 -13.87
C MET A 8 -7.60 -3.30 -13.28
N THR A 9 -6.67 -2.80 -12.48
CA THR A 9 -6.80 -1.49 -11.85
C THR A 9 -6.68 -0.37 -12.88
N GLN A 10 -7.57 0.59 -12.80
CA GLN A 10 -7.56 1.79 -13.63
C GLN A 10 -7.18 3.00 -12.79
N GLN A 11 -6.70 4.05 -13.43
CA GLN A 11 -6.25 5.25 -12.74
C GLN A 11 -7.34 5.86 -11.83
N GLY A 12 -8.61 5.80 -12.23
CA GLY A 12 -9.72 6.31 -11.42
C GLY A 12 -9.97 5.54 -10.13
N ASP A 13 -9.40 4.34 -10.00
CA ASP A 13 -9.53 3.53 -8.80
C ASP A 13 -8.55 3.97 -7.70
N TYR A 14 -7.53 4.73 -8.05
CA TYR A 14 -6.49 5.17 -7.11
C TYR A 14 -6.91 6.44 -6.39
N ARG A 15 -6.72 6.45 -5.08
CA ARG A 15 -6.83 7.65 -4.26
C ARG A 15 -5.60 7.73 -3.39
N ILE A 16 -4.61 8.52 -3.81
CA ILE A 16 -3.32 8.61 -3.14
C ILE A 16 -3.21 9.97 -2.47
N ASN A 17 -3.20 9.98 -1.14
CA ASN A 17 -3.13 11.19 -0.32
C ASN A 17 -1.78 11.23 0.38
N TYR A 18 -0.94 12.19 0.00
CA TYR A 18 0.41 12.32 0.57
C TYR A 18 0.43 13.10 1.88
N GLU A 19 -0.52 14.01 2.08
CA GLU A 19 -0.56 14.84 3.29
C GLU A 19 -0.83 13.97 4.52
N PRO A 20 0.02 14.08 5.57
CA PRO A 20 -0.19 13.31 6.79
C PRO A 20 -1.50 13.69 7.49
N LEU A 21 -2.24 12.68 7.97
CA LEU A 21 -3.43 12.91 8.79
C LEU A 21 -3.07 13.30 10.21
N PHE A 22 -1.92 12.86 10.69
CA PHE A 22 -1.52 13.02 12.08
C PHE A 22 -0.14 13.64 12.18
N GLY A 23 0.11 14.35 13.27
CA GLY A 23 1.41 14.89 13.60
C GLY A 23 1.92 14.36 14.94
N PRO A 24 3.08 14.87 15.40
CA PRO A 24 3.65 14.45 16.68
C PRO A 24 2.66 14.70 17.83
N LEU A 25 2.72 13.82 18.83
CA LEU A 25 1.89 13.89 20.05
C LEU A 25 0.40 13.64 19.81
N GLN A 26 0.02 13.20 18.61
CA GLN A 26 -1.34 12.78 18.31
C GLN A 26 -1.44 11.26 18.31
N LEU A 27 -2.49 10.74 18.94
CA LEU A 27 -2.79 9.32 18.92
C LEU A 27 -3.29 8.95 17.51
N ILE A 28 -2.71 7.91 16.93
CA ILE A 28 -3.15 7.38 15.64
C ILE A 28 -4.01 6.15 15.87
N ASP A 29 -5.29 6.25 15.55
CA ASP A 29 -6.19 5.12 15.56
C ASP A 29 -6.33 4.62 14.12
N VAL A 30 -5.61 3.54 13.81
CA VAL A 30 -5.56 2.99 12.45
C VAL A 30 -6.93 2.47 12.02
N GLU A 31 -7.68 1.85 12.93
CA GLU A 31 -9.02 1.36 12.65
C GLU A 31 -9.96 2.49 12.23
N GLU A 32 -9.88 3.63 12.89
CA GLU A 32 -10.66 4.81 12.52
C GLU A 32 -10.20 5.38 11.17
N ALA A 33 -8.89 5.37 10.91
CA ALA A 33 -8.35 5.87 9.64
C ALA A 33 -8.83 5.01 8.46
N VAL A 34 -8.96 3.71 8.65
CA VAL A 34 -9.46 2.79 7.62
C VAL A 34 -10.85 3.20 7.13
N LYS A 35 -11.68 3.73 8.02
CA LYS A 35 -13.06 4.14 7.67
C LYS A 35 -13.13 5.31 6.70
N ARG A 36 -12.03 6.00 6.48
CA ARG A 36 -11.96 7.12 5.51
C ARG A 36 -11.83 6.65 4.07
N ALA A 37 -11.57 5.36 3.84
CA ALA A 37 -11.35 4.83 2.51
C ALA A 37 -12.60 5.01 1.65
N ASP A 38 -12.44 5.67 0.51
CA ASP A 38 -13.54 6.03 -0.38
C ASP A 38 -13.25 5.62 -1.85
N HIS A 39 -12.20 4.86 -2.09
CA HIS A 39 -11.81 4.39 -3.41
C HIS A 39 -11.30 2.95 -3.31
N PRO A 40 -11.37 2.16 -4.40
CA PRO A 40 -10.88 0.77 -4.39
C PRO A 40 -9.40 0.62 -4.01
N TRP A 41 -8.56 1.60 -4.37
CA TRP A 41 -7.14 1.64 -4.01
C TRP A 41 -6.85 2.92 -3.24
N TYR A 42 -7.28 2.93 -1.98
CA TYR A 42 -7.08 4.06 -1.08
C TYR A 42 -5.71 3.95 -0.43
N ASN A 43 -4.93 5.03 -0.46
CA ASN A 43 -3.56 5.07 0.04
C ASN A 43 -3.35 6.43 0.71
N GLN A 44 -3.12 6.41 2.02
CA GLN A 44 -3.10 7.63 2.83
C GLN A 44 -1.87 7.66 3.73
N THR A 45 -1.12 8.75 3.69
CA THR A 45 -0.07 8.98 4.68
C THR A 45 -0.70 9.21 6.04
N LEU A 46 -0.32 8.41 7.03
CA LEU A 46 -0.77 8.62 8.41
C LEU A 46 0.12 9.64 9.12
N ILE A 47 1.43 9.47 9.03
CA ILE A 47 2.39 10.35 9.70
C ILE A 47 3.74 10.27 9.01
N GLU A 48 4.53 11.32 9.11
CA GLU A 48 5.94 11.31 8.73
C GLU A 48 6.78 11.29 9.99
N VAL A 49 7.73 10.34 10.06
CA VAL A 49 8.62 10.19 11.21
C VAL A 49 10.06 10.13 10.70
N GLY A 50 10.85 11.16 10.99
CA GLY A 50 12.27 11.17 10.64
C GLY A 50 12.56 10.98 9.15
N GLY A 51 11.75 11.59 8.29
CA GLY A 51 11.93 11.47 6.85
C GLY A 51 11.32 10.22 6.23
N VAL A 52 10.60 9.44 7.02
CA VAL A 52 9.94 8.20 6.57
C VAL A 52 8.44 8.37 6.70
N LEU A 53 7.70 7.90 5.70
CA LEU A 53 6.24 7.94 5.71
C LEU A 53 5.67 6.61 6.18
N LEU A 54 4.78 6.67 7.16
CA LEU A 54 3.90 5.54 7.49
C LEU A 54 2.59 5.75 6.73
N ARG A 55 2.28 4.83 5.84
CA ARG A 55 1.11 4.94 4.98
C ARG A 55 0.14 3.80 5.23
N LEU A 56 -1.13 4.07 5.02
CA LEU A 56 -2.20 3.08 5.14
C LEU A 56 -2.78 2.81 3.76
N GLY A 57 -2.78 1.53 3.37
CA GLY A 57 -3.48 1.08 2.18
C GLY A 57 -4.76 0.36 2.57
N VAL A 58 -5.87 0.73 1.92
CA VAL A 58 -7.14 0.03 2.07
C VAL A 58 -7.59 -0.34 0.66
N PHE A 59 -7.46 -1.62 0.33
CA PHE A 59 -7.65 -2.12 -1.02
C PHE A 59 -8.88 -2.99 -1.09
N ALA A 60 -9.78 -2.69 -2.01
CA ALA A 60 -11.03 -3.44 -2.16
C ALA A 60 -10.78 -4.84 -2.73
N GLY A 61 -9.80 -4.98 -3.61
CA GLY A 61 -9.45 -6.22 -4.27
C GLY A 61 -8.94 -5.95 -5.68
N GLY A 62 -8.23 -6.89 -6.25
CA GLY A 62 -7.73 -6.80 -7.61
C GLY A 62 -6.24 -6.50 -7.70
N GLU A 63 -5.80 -6.15 -8.90
CA GLU A 63 -4.40 -5.98 -9.22
C GLU A 63 -4.02 -4.51 -9.33
N TYR A 64 -2.91 -4.15 -8.68
CA TYR A 64 -2.25 -2.87 -8.91
C TYR A 64 -1.42 -2.98 -10.18
N HIS A 65 -0.93 -1.86 -10.73
CA HIS A 65 -0.07 -1.93 -11.92
C HIS A 65 1.36 -2.32 -11.53
N TRP A 66 2.09 -2.91 -12.48
CA TRP A 66 3.50 -3.19 -12.31
C TRP A 66 4.28 -1.88 -12.24
N HIS A 67 5.15 -1.75 -11.23
CA HIS A 67 5.97 -0.55 -11.03
C HIS A 67 7.21 -0.87 -10.22
N LYS A 68 8.10 0.09 -10.12
CA LYS A 68 9.28 0.03 -9.25
C LYS A 68 9.60 1.43 -8.72
N HIS A 69 10.36 1.46 -7.65
CA HIS A 69 10.91 2.69 -7.08
C HIS A 69 12.42 2.67 -7.30
N GLN A 70 12.95 3.76 -7.85
CA GLN A 70 14.37 3.78 -8.28
C GLN A 70 15.35 3.75 -7.10
N GLU A 71 15.00 4.41 -6.00
CA GLU A 71 15.94 4.63 -4.90
C GLU A 71 15.41 4.24 -3.53
N GLN A 72 14.14 3.82 -3.43
CA GLN A 72 13.50 3.52 -2.16
C GLN A 72 13.06 2.07 -2.09
N ASP A 73 13.28 1.46 -0.91
CA ASP A 73 12.64 0.19 -0.59
C ASP A 73 11.20 0.46 -0.19
N GLU A 74 10.34 -0.51 -0.41
CA GLU A 74 8.93 -0.41 0.00
C GLU A 74 8.59 -1.56 0.94
N PHE A 75 8.10 -1.24 2.13
CA PHE A 75 7.76 -2.21 3.15
C PHE A 75 6.24 -2.35 3.26
N PHE A 76 5.76 -3.59 3.39
CA PHE A 76 4.35 -3.91 3.55
C PHE A 76 4.15 -4.74 4.81
N TYR A 77 3.12 -4.41 5.58
CA TYR A 77 2.68 -5.18 6.75
C TYR A 77 1.17 -5.32 6.70
N VAL A 78 0.66 -6.54 6.52
CA VAL A 78 -0.78 -6.77 6.39
C VAL A 78 -1.45 -6.78 7.76
N ILE A 79 -2.48 -5.94 7.90
CA ILE A 79 -3.31 -5.87 9.10
C ILE A 79 -4.47 -6.84 8.98
N ASP A 80 -5.13 -6.86 7.82
CA ASP A 80 -6.30 -7.67 7.55
C ASP A 80 -6.35 -8.00 6.06
N GLY A 81 -6.93 -9.13 5.70
CA GLY A 81 -7.04 -9.57 4.31
C GLY A 81 -5.86 -10.40 3.84
N ARG A 82 -5.60 -10.39 2.55
CA ARG A 82 -4.52 -11.15 1.92
C ARG A 82 -3.93 -10.37 0.76
N LEU A 83 -2.63 -10.17 0.80
CA LEU A 83 -1.90 -9.42 -0.22
C LEU A 83 -0.84 -10.32 -0.84
N ARG A 84 -0.88 -10.46 -2.16
CA ARG A 84 0.19 -11.13 -2.90
C ARG A 84 1.07 -10.08 -3.54
N ILE A 85 2.38 -10.14 -3.28
CA ILE A 85 3.36 -9.28 -3.95
C ILE A 85 3.95 -10.10 -5.09
N GLU A 86 3.64 -9.71 -6.32
CA GLU A 86 4.22 -10.32 -7.51
C GLU A 86 5.53 -9.62 -7.84
N LEU A 87 6.56 -10.42 -8.11
CA LEU A 87 7.94 -9.94 -8.23
C LEU A 87 8.51 -10.36 -9.57
N GLU A 88 9.35 -9.50 -10.14
CA GLU A 88 10.07 -9.79 -11.36
C GLU A 88 11.01 -10.98 -11.15
N ASP A 89 10.93 -11.96 -12.05
CA ASP A 89 11.84 -13.11 -12.14
C ASP A 89 11.92 -13.97 -10.87
N ARG A 90 10.87 -14.01 -10.05
CA ARG A 90 10.82 -14.90 -8.90
C ARG A 90 9.38 -15.15 -8.47
N ASP A 91 9.21 -16.14 -7.61
CA ASP A 91 7.90 -16.51 -7.10
C ASP A 91 7.27 -15.35 -6.32
N PRO A 92 5.95 -15.19 -6.42
CA PRO A 92 5.25 -14.20 -5.62
C PRO A 92 5.29 -14.56 -4.14
N VAL A 93 5.10 -13.54 -3.31
CA VAL A 93 5.02 -13.70 -1.85
C VAL A 93 3.61 -13.33 -1.42
N GLU A 94 2.99 -14.20 -0.62
CA GLU A 94 1.65 -13.97 -0.12
C GLU A 94 1.70 -13.62 1.36
N LEU A 95 1.07 -12.50 1.73
CA LEU A 95 1.03 -11.99 3.10
C LEU A 95 -0.38 -12.11 3.66
N THR A 96 -0.49 -12.73 4.84
CA THR A 96 -1.72 -12.77 5.62
C THR A 96 -1.53 -11.88 6.86
N PRO A 97 -2.58 -11.63 7.67
CA PRO A 97 -2.46 -10.71 8.81
C PRO A 97 -1.28 -11.02 9.72
N GLY A 98 -0.51 -9.99 10.02
CA GLY A 98 0.70 -10.13 10.85
C GLY A 98 1.97 -10.42 10.08
N MET A 99 1.89 -10.60 8.77
CA MET A 99 3.07 -10.85 7.92
C MET A 99 3.54 -9.57 7.24
N ALA A 100 4.84 -9.49 7.00
CA ALA A 100 5.48 -8.33 6.40
C ALA A 100 6.52 -8.74 5.36
N PHE A 101 6.78 -7.83 4.43
CA PHE A 101 7.74 -8.07 3.36
C PHE A 101 8.26 -6.75 2.82
N SER A 102 9.54 -6.68 2.52
CA SER A 102 10.16 -5.49 1.93
C SER A 102 10.59 -5.78 0.49
N VAL A 103 10.14 -4.92 -0.42
CA VAL A 103 10.57 -4.97 -1.82
C VAL A 103 11.72 -3.99 -1.99
N PRO A 104 12.92 -4.46 -2.41
CA PRO A 104 14.05 -3.56 -2.57
C PRO A 104 13.85 -2.61 -3.75
N HIS A 105 14.53 -1.47 -3.69
CA HIS A 105 14.51 -0.51 -4.80
C HIS A 105 14.99 -1.17 -6.10
N GLY A 106 14.48 -0.67 -7.21
CA GLY A 106 14.84 -1.17 -8.53
C GLY A 106 14.13 -2.45 -8.96
N MET A 107 13.39 -3.09 -8.08
CA MET A 107 12.68 -4.33 -8.40
C MET A 107 11.27 -4.04 -8.91
N LEU A 108 10.98 -4.50 -10.13
CA LEU A 108 9.64 -4.41 -10.69
C LEU A 108 8.71 -5.35 -9.93
N HIS A 109 7.59 -4.83 -9.46
CA HIS A 109 6.65 -5.59 -8.65
C HIS A 109 5.24 -5.04 -8.79
N ARG A 110 4.25 -5.82 -8.34
CA ARG A 110 2.89 -5.31 -8.16
C ARG A 110 2.19 -6.01 -7.00
N PRO A 111 1.50 -5.24 -6.14
CA PRO A 111 0.61 -5.82 -5.17
C PRO A 111 -0.69 -6.30 -5.81
N VAL A 112 -1.18 -7.44 -5.35
CA VAL A 112 -2.48 -7.97 -5.73
C VAL A 112 -3.27 -8.24 -4.46
N ALA A 113 -4.38 -7.55 -4.29
CA ALA A 113 -5.26 -7.77 -3.15
C ALA A 113 -6.20 -8.93 -3.49
N LEU A 114 -5.97 -10.07 -2.87
CA LEU A 114 -6.75 -11.29 -3.14
C LEU A 114 -8.15 -11.23 -2.55
N GLU A 115 -8.35 -10.30 -1.62
CA GLU A 115 -9.62 -9.96 -0.99
C GLU A 115 -9.48 -8.54 -0.44
N ALA A 116 -10.52 -8.01 0.18
CA ALA A 116 -10.42 -6.69 0.82
C ALA A 116 -9.28 -6.73 1.85
N THR A 117 -8.32 -5.80 1.73
CA THR A 117 -7.06 -5.86 2.46
C THR A 117 -6.72 -4.51 3.06
N GLN A 118 -6.20 -4.54 4.29
CA GLN A 118 -5.66 -3.36 4.96
C GLN A 118 -4.18 -3.60 5.21
N VAL A 119 -3.34 -2.65 4.81
CA VAL A 119 -1.90 -2.80 4.88
C VAL A 119 -1.26 -1.51 5.36
N LEU A 120 -0.23 -1.63 6.21
CA LEU A 120 0.65 -0.52 6.53
C LEU A 120 1.88 -0.61 5.62
N MET A 121 2.30 0.53 5.13
CA MET A 121 3.46 0.63 4.25
C MET A 121 4.42 1.66 4.80
N ILE A 122 5.71 1.39 4.66
CA ILE A 122 6.76 2.33 5.06
C ILE A 122 7.54 2.69 3.82
N GLU A 123 7.69 3.98 3.57
CA GLU A 123 8.36 4.53 2.41
C GLU A 123 9.13 5.79 2.78
N LYS A 124 10.19 6.09 2.03
CA LYS A 124 10.92 7.33 2.23
C LYS A 124 10.06 8.50 1.76
N ALA A 125 10.12 9.62 2.48
CA ALA A 125 9.41 10.84 2.09
C ALA A 125 9.85 11.29 0.69
N GLY A 126 8.89 11.76 -0.12
CA GLY A 126 9.15 12.16 -1.50
C GLY A 126 8.99 11.05 -2.52
N VAL A 127 8.66 9.83 -2.09
CA VAL A 127 8.44 8.71 -3.01
C VAL A 127 7.20 8.95 -3.88
N ALA A 128 7.27 8.50 -5.14
CA ALA A 128 6.09 8.42 -5.99
C ALA A 128 5.46 7.04 -5.79
N VAL A 129 4.33 6.98 -5.11
CA VAL A 129 3.68 5.71 -4.71
C VAL A 129 3.40 4.80 -5.91
N THR A 130 3.09 5.39 -7.05
CA THR A 130 2.79 4.64 -8.28
C THR A 130 4.03 4.20 -9.05
N GLY A 131 5.22 4.51 -8.54
CA GLY A 131 6.49 4.16 -9.17
C GLY A 131 7.18 5.35 -9.81
N ASP A 132 8.49 5.29 -9.85
CA ASP A 132 9.35 6.31 -10.45
C ASP A 132 10.54 5.65 -11.16
#